data_8a1bafa08a8cb7b978c722d7cda70277
#
_entry.id   8a1bafa08a8cb7b978c722d7cda70277
#
_cell.length_a   1.000
_cell.length_b   1.000
_cell.length_c   1.000
_cell.angle_alpha   90.00
_cell.angle_beta   90.00
_cell.angle_gamma   90.00
#
_symmetry.space_group_name_H-M   'P 1'
#
loop_
_entity.id
_entity.type
_entity.pdbx_description
1 polymer ?
#
loop_
_entity_poly.entity_id
_entity_poly.type
_entity_poly.pdbx_seq_one_letter_code
_entity_poly.pdbx_strand_id
1 'polypeptide(L)'
;MTDDIKKFGTLSRRGFLKASIAGAAAAAAPTILIKNAHAFVNEPKGGTVMFGFNVPQTGAYADEGADELRAYRLAVKHLNGEGDGGLMNTMKPLSLKGNGVLGKKVAYTTGDTQTKSDAARASAKRMIEKDGAIMITGGSSSGVAVAVQSLCQEAGVIFMAGLTHSNDTTGKDKRKHGFRHFFNTEMTGAALGPVLEKEFGKDRVAYHLTADYTWGWSQEESIKKYTEALGWKTQAAVRTPLGAGDFSQYITPVLNSGADVLVLNHYGKDMVNSLTQAVQFGLRDKVVNGKQFQIVVPLFSRLMAQGAGDNIKGIFGSTNWNWSLDDVGSKAFVKSFGAEYGFPPSQAAHTCYVQALLYANACEMAGTFNPCGVIEALEGFKFDGMGNGPTEYRAEDHQCFKDILVVRGNEKPSSQFDLLKVVQIVPRAQVEYPASMLGGELGSCNA
;
A
#
# COMPACT_ATOMS: atom_id res chain seq x y z
N MET A 1 -46.35 -45.75 -45.96
CA MET A 1 -45.69 -46.91 -45.38
C MET A 1 -44.72 -46.36 -44.41
N THR A 2 -45.19 -46.15 -43.22
CA THR A 2 -45.11 -46.86 -41.92
C THR A 2 -43.70 -46.71 -41.35
N ASP A 3 -43.58 -45.80 -40.39
CA ASP A 3 -43.52 -45.95 -38.91
C ASP A 3 -42.27 -46.66 -38.42
N ASP A 4 -41.45 -45.90 -37.64
CA ASP A 4 -41.08 -46.35 -36.31
C ASP A 4 -40.28 -45.22 -35.56
N ILE A 5 -41.03 -44.50 -34.68
CA ILE A 5 -40.45 -43.64 -33.67
C ILE A 5 -40.26 -44.50 -32.40
N LYS A 6 -39.02 -44.74 -32.00
CA LYS A 6 -38.71 -45.37 -30.71
C LYS A 6 -38.43 -44.35 -29.62
N LYS A 7 -39.27 -44.39 -28.62
CA LYS A 7 -39.31 -43.71 -27.34
C LYS A 7 -37.98 -43.73 -26.58
N PHE A 8 -37.48 -42.56 -26.15
CA PHE A 8 -36.55 -42.45 -25.05
C PHE A 8 -37.33 -42.24 -23.75
N GLY A 9 -37.17 -43.17 -22.84
CA GLY A 9 -37.80 -43.15 -21.53
C GLY A 9 -37.14 -42.12 -20.58
N THR A 10 -38.02 -41.42 -19.90
CA THR A 10 -37.68 -40.47 -18.78
C THR A 10 -37.18 -41.27 -17.58
N LEU A 11 -35.92 -41.05 -17.21
CA LEU A 11 -35.38 -41.52 -15.91
C LEU A 11 -35.86 -40.63 -14.78
N SER A 12 -36.66 -41.23 -13.90
CA SER A 12 -37.24 -40.62 -12.70
C SER A 12 -36.16 -40.28 -11.65
N ARG A 13 -36.30 -39.12 -11.02
CA ARG A 13 -35.44 -38.63 -9.92
C ARG A 13 -35.31 -39.56 -8.70
N ARG A 14 -35.99 -40.68 -8.64
CA ARG A 14 -35.93 -41.66 -7.52
C ARG A 14 -34.96 -42.80 -7.71
N GLY A 15 -34.32 -42.95 -8.89
CA GLY A 15 -33.34 -44.00 -9.18
C GLY A 15 -31.89 -43.69 -8.78
N PHE A 16 -31.58 -42.44 -8.43
CA PHE A 16 -30.20 -41.98 -8.14
C PHE A 16 -29.78 -42.08 -6.66
N LEU A 17 -30.70 -42.52 -5.77
CA LEU A 17 -30.48 -42.49 -4.33
C LEU A 17 -30.24 -43.88 -3.67
N LYS A 18 -29.95 -44.92 -4.41
CA LYS A 18 -29.78 -46.27 -3.83
C LYS A 18 -28.47 -47.01 -4.15
N ALA A 19 -27.43 -46.29 -4.58
CA ALA A 19 -26.12 -46.94 -4.76
C ALA A 19 -24.99 -46.04 -4.29
N SER A 20 -24.83 -45.95 -2.94
CA SER A 20 -23.56 -45.48 -2.32
C SER A 20 -23.68 -45.61 -0.81
N ILE A 21 -23.56 -46.79 -0.26
CA ILE A 21 -23.16 -46.99 1.14
C ILE A 21 -22.15 -48.14 1.11
N ALA A 22 -20.86 -47.79 1.06
CA ALA A 22 -19.76 -48.51 1.74
C ALA A 22 -18.43 -47.86 1.29
N GLY A 23 -17.69 -47.30 2.24
CA GLY A 23 -16.24 -47.21 2.14
C GLY A 23 -15.61 -45.83 2.27
N ALA A 24 -14.97 -45.60 3.40
CA ALA A 24 -13.85 -44.71 3.68
C ALA A 24 -14.14 -43.19 3.78
N ALA A 25 -14.16 -42.73 5.03
CA ALA A 25 -13.99 -41.31 5.39
C ALA A 25 -12.59 -40.84 5.00
N ALA A 26 -12.48 -40.14 3.86
CA ALA A 26 -11.41 -39.21 3.58
C ALA A 26 -11.98 -37.81 3.71
N ALA A 27 -11.39 -37.00 4.59
CA ALA A 27 -11.77 -35.61 4.76
C ALA A 27 -11.62 -34.88 3.40
N ALA A 28 -12.73 -34.68 2.71
CA ALA A 28 -12.76 -33.89 1.49
C ALA A 28 -12.76 -32.41 1.90
N ALA A 29 -11.63 -31.74 1.67
CA ALA A 29 -11.63 -30.28 1.57
C ALA A 29 -12.66 -29.88 0.47
N PRO A 30 -13.40 -28.77 0.64
CA PRO A 30 -14.36 -28.34 -0.36
C PRO A 30 -13.62 -27.96 -1.64
N THR A 31 -13.71 -28.81 -2.66
CA THR A 31 -13.28 -28.48 -4.01
C THR A 31 -14.29 -27.50 -4.58
N ILE A 32 -13.96 -26.22 -4.57
CA ILE A 32 -14.72 -25.19 -5.29
C ILE A 32 -14.57 -25.47 -6.79
N LEU A 33 -15.61 -26.01 -7.39
CA LEU A 33 -15.69 -26.15 -8.86
C LEU A 33 -15.93 -24.76 -9.48
N ILE A 34 -14.86 -24.08 -9.87
CA ILE A 34 -14.93 -22.83 -10.63
C ILE A 34 -15.51 -23.15 -12.00
N LYS A 35 -16.80 -22.85 -12.22
CA LYS A 35 -17.42 -22.85 -13.54
C LYS A 35 -17.08 -21.52 -14.22
N ASN A 36 -16.44 -21.61 -15.39
CA ASN A 36 -16.00 -20.53 -16.29
C ASN A 36 -14.74 -19.81 -15.82
N ALA A 37 -13.59 -20.50 -15.88
CA ALA A 37 -12.30 -19.84 -15.86
C ALA A 37 -12.10 -19.17 -17.23
N HIS A 38 -12.08 -17.83 -17.30
CA HIS A 38 -11.28 -17.17 -18.33
C HIS A 38 -9.85 -17.74 -18.22
N ALA A 39 -9.22 -18.03 -19.34
CA ALA A 39 -7.90 -18.65 -19.34
C ALA A 39 -6.95 -17.79 -18.50
N PHE A 40 -6.40 -18.35 -17.43
CA PHE A 40 -5.39 -17.72 -16.61
C PHE A 40 -4.17 -17.41 -17.48
N VAL A 41 -3.94 -16.14 -17.78
CA VAL A 41 -3.05 -15.67 -18.84
C VAL A 41 -1.62 -16.22 -18.71
N ASN A 42 -1.12 -16.36 -17.47
CA ASN A 42 0.24 -16.79 -17.18
C ASN A 42 0.28 -17.98 -16.21
N GLU A 43 -0.60 -18.96 -16.38
CA GLU A 43 -0.58 -20.15 -15.53
C GLU A 43 0.81 -20.79 -15.51
N PRO A 44 1.46 -20.93 -14.33
CA PRO A 44 2.81 -21.46 -14.24
C PRO A 44 2.86 -22.95 -14.60
N LYS A 45 3.44 -23.28 -15.76
CA LYS A 45 3.52 -24.67 -16.28
C LYS A 45 4.74 -25.45 -15.78
N GLY A 46 5.78 -24.75 -15.32
CA GLY A 46 7.04 -25.36 -14.86
C GLY A 46 7.22 -25.32 -13.35
N GLY A 47 8.46 -25.51 -12.90
CA GLY A 47 8.88 -25.45 -11.50
C GLY A 47 9.09 -24.03 -10.94
N THR A 48 8.78 -23.00 -11.73
CA THR A 48 9.01 -21.59 -11.36
C THR A 48 7.75 -20.77 -11.55
N VAL A 49 7.54 -19.79 -10.67
CA VAL A 49 6.50 -18.78 -10.78
C VAL A 49 7.13 -17.39 -10.82
N MET A 50 6.62 -16.49 -11.68
CA MET A 50 7.20 -15.17 -11.94
C MET A 50 6.38 -14.06 -11.24
N PHE A 51 7.03 -13.27 -10.38
CA PHE A 51 6.48 -12.05 -9.78
C PHE A 51 7.00 -10.81 -10.52
N GLY A 52 6.17 -9.80 -10.69
CA GLY A 52 6.53 -8.54 -11.33
C GLY A 52 6.67 -7.40 -10.32
N PHE A 53 7.87 -6.79 -10.21
CA PHE A 53 8.15 -5.68 -9.31
C PHE A 53 8.31 -4.38 -10.10
N ASN A 54 7.26 -3.58 -10.15
CA ASN A 54 7.18 -2.37 -10.95
C ASN A 54 7.32 -1.14 -10.05
N VAL A 55 8.55 -0.77 -9.75
CA VAL A 55 8.90 0.28 -8.78
C VAL A 55 9.54 1.50 -9.48
N PRO A 56 9.50 2.70 -8.89
CA PRO A 56 10.21 3.86 -9.43
C PRO A 56 11.71 3.73 -9.16
N GLN A 57 12.46 3.23 -10.15
CA GLN A 57 13.93 3.16 -10.06
C GLN A 57 14.58 4.51 -10.42
N THR A 58 13.83 5.36 -11.13
CA THR A 58 14.18 6.75 -11.46
C THR A 58 13.00 7.69 -11.18
N GLY A 59 13.23 9.02 -11.25
CA GLY A 59 12.19 10.03 -11.04
C GLY A 59 12.04 10.51 -9.60
N ALA A 60 10.90 11.14 -9.27
CA ALA A 60 10.68 11.83 -7.99
C ALA A 60 10.72 10.90 -6.76
N TYR A 61 10.43 9.61 -6.94
CA TYR A 61 10.35 8.61 -5.86
C TYR A 61 11.40 7.51 -5.97
N ALA A 62 12.55 7.79 -6.62
CA ALA A 62 13.60 6.80 -6.85
C ALA A 62 14.18 6.21 -5.56
N ASP A 63 14.31 7.01 -4.51
CA ASP A 63 14.85 6.55 -3.22
C ASP A 63 13.90 5.56 -2.54
N GLU A 64 12.59 5.81 -2.60
CA GLU A 64 11.56 4.89 -2.12
C GLU A 64 11.54 3.60 -2.95
N GLY A 65 11.58 3.71 -4.28
CA GLY A 65 11.61 2.55 -5.18
C GLY A 65 12.84 1.66 -5.02
N ALA A 66 13.99 2.24 -4.69
CA ALA A 66 15.18 1.46 -4.35
C ALA A 66 14.98 0.60 -3.10
N ASP A 67 14.34 1.16 -2.07
CA ASP A 67 14.06 0.45 -0.82
C ASP A 67 12.93 -0.58 -0.99
N GLU A 68 11.92 -0.28 -1.79
CA GLU A 68 10.88 -1.22 -2.23
C GLU A 68 11.48 -2.45 -2.90
N LEU A 69 12.38 -2.24 -3.88
CA LEU A 69 12.99 -3.33 -4.63
C LEU A 69 13.88 -4.21 -3.75
N ARG A 70 14.61 -3.64 -2.78
CA ARG A 70 15.35 -4.41 -1.78
C ARG A 70 14.42 -5.34 -0.99
N ALA A 71 13.30 -4.81 -0.54
CA ALA A 71 12.32 -5.57 0.24
C ALA A 71 11.66 -6.70 -0.55
N TYR A 72 11.31 -6.47 -1.81
CA TYR A 72 10.79 -7.52 -2.68
C TYR A 72 11.82 -8.64 -2.93
N ARG A 73 13.08 -8.28 -3.17
CA ARG A 73 14.17 -9.26 -3.33
C ARG A 73 14.36 -10.10 -2.07
N LEU A 74 14.32 -9.46 -0.90
CA LEU A 74 14.39 -10.16 0.38
C LEU A 74 13.18 -11.09 0.60
N ALA A 75 11.97 -10.65 0.24
CA ALA A 75 10.78 -11.49 0.31
C ALA A 75 10.91 -12.73 -0.58
N VAL A 76 11.42 -12.58 -1.81
CA VAL A 76 11.66 -13.73 -2.72
C VAL A 76 12.68 -14.70 -2.13
N LYS A 77 13.77 -14.22 -1.54
CA LYS A 77 14.73 -15.07 -0.81
C LYS A 77 14.04 -15.91 0.26
N HIS A 78 13.28 -15.26 1.13
CA HIS A 78 12.59 -15.93 2.24
C HIS A 78 11.50 -16.91 1.73
N LEU A 79 10.73 -16.55 0.71
CA LEU A 79 9.76 -17.45 0.09
C LEU A 79 10.43 -18.72 -0.46
N ASN A 80 11.64 -18.63 -0.96
CA ASN A 80 12.42 -19.77 -1.48
C ASN A 80 13.20 -20.52 -0.39
N GLY A 81 13.05 -20.16 0.89
CA GLY A 81 13.76 -20.81 2.01
C GLY A 81 15.20 -20.34 2.20
N GLU A 82 15.56 -19.20 1.63
CA GLU A 82 16.89 -18.59 1.81
C GLU A 82 16.83 -17.53 2.93
N GLY A 83 17.90 -17.41 3.72
CA GLY A 83 17.98 -16.45 4.82
C GLY A 83 17.28 -16.88 6.11
N ASP A 84 16.89 -15.90 6.95
CA ASP A 84 16.32 -16.16 8.27
C ASP A 84 14.79 -16.18 8.31
N GLY A 85 14.12 -16.03 7.17
CA GLY A 85 12.66 -16.08 7.04
C GLY A 85 11.91 -14.79 7.42
N GLY A 86 12.55 -13.86 8.11
CA GLY A 86 11.97 -12.53 8.42
C GLY A 86 10.55 -12.58 8.99
N LEU A 87 9.62 -11.84 8.39
CA LEU A 87 8.21 -11.79 8.81
C LEU A 87 7.45 -13.11 8.61
N MET A 88 7.95 -14.06 7.82
CA MET A 88 7.33 -15.38 7.75
C MET A 88 7.34 -16.11 9.10
N ASN A 89 8.31 -15.81 9.97
CA ASN A 89 8.38 -16.43 11.32
C ASN A 89 7.35 -15.88 12.29
N THR A 90 6.76 -14.72 12.00
CA THR A 90 5.86 -14.01 12.93
C THR A 90 4.43 -13.87 12.41
N MET A 91 4.22 -13.95 11.10
CA MET A 91 2.91 -13.84 10.46
C MET A 91 1.94 -14.94 10.94
N LYS A 92 0.70 -14.55 11.26
CA LYS A 92 -0.38 -15.45 11.69
C LYS A 92 -1.71 -15.03 11.06
N PRO A 93 -2.48 -15.94 10.40
CA PRO A 93 -2.08 -17.31 10.06
C PRO A 93 -1.07 -17.35 8.91
N LEU A 94 -0.20 -18.35 8.90
CA LEU A 94 0.80 -18.57 7.87
C LEU A 94 0.57 -19.92 7.19
N SER A 95 0.46 -19.90 5.85
CA SER A 95 0.38 -21.10 5.01
C SER A 95 1.67 -21.36 4.21
N LEU A 96 2.57 -20.38 4.17
CA LEU A 96 3.88 -20.46 3.49
C LEU A 96 4.80 -21.47 4.18
N LYS A 97 5.56 -22.23 3.38
CA LYS A 97 6.45 -23.30 3.85
C LYS A 97 7.93 -23.01 3.68
N GLY A 98 8.27 -21.86 3.06
CA GLY A 98 9.67 -21.50 2.77
C GLY A 98 10.34 -22.41 1.72
N ASN A 99 9.57 -22.97 0.80
CA ASN A 99 10.07 -23.82 -0.30
C ASN A 99 9.47 -23.36 -1.66
N GLY A 100 9.32 -22.07 -1.83
CA GLY A 100 8.61 -21.43 -2.93
C GLY A 100 7.13 -21.23 -2.61
N VAL A 101 6.29 -21.16 -3.62
CA VAL A 101 4.82 -21.04 -3.51
C VAL A 101 4.18 -22.16 -4.31
N LEU A 102 3.30 -22.93 -3.70
CA LEU A 102 2.70 -24.15 -4.25
C LEU A 102 3.76 -25.10 -4.85
N GLY A 103 4.90 -25.22 -4.15
CA GLY A 103 6.03 -26.06 -4.57
C GLY A 103 6.82 -25.54 -5.78
N LYS A 104 6.55 -24.32 -6.24
CA LYS A 104 7.30 -23.67 -7.34
C LYS A 104 8.25 -22.60 -6.80
N LYS A 105 9.48 -22.57 -7.34
CA LYS A 105 10.46 -21.52 -7.00
C LYS A 105 9.93 -20.16 -7.46
N VAL A 106 9.98 -19.17 -6.59
CA VAL A 106 9.63 -17.79 -6.94
C VAL A 106 10.81 -17.13 -7.65
N ALA A 107 10.57 -16.66 -8.86
CA ALA A 107 11.43 -15.76 -9.61
C ALA A 107 10.75 -14.40 -9.75
N TYR A 108 11.50 -13.37 -10.18
CA TYR A 108 10.93 -12.06 -10.39
C TYR A 108 11.51 -11.35 -11.62
N THR A 109 10.72 -10.44 -12.15
CA THR A 109 11.12 -9.45 -13.15
C THR A 109 10.90 -8.05 -12.60
N THR A 110 11.61 -7.05 -13.11
CA THR A 110 11.52 -5.67 -12.63
C THR A 110 11.16 -4.68 -13.73
N GLY A 111 10.49 -3.60 -13.36
CA GLY A 111 10.22 -2.46 -14.22
C GLY A 111 10.56 -1.15 -13.53
N ASP A 112 10.84 -0.11 -14.32
CA ASP A 112 10.99 1.26 -13.84
C ASP A 112 9.74 2.06 -14.20
N THR A 113 9.00 2.51 -13.19
CA THR A 113 7.81 3.34 -13.40
C THR A 113 8.15 4.79 -13.70
N GLN A 114 9.38 5.24 -13.41
CA GLN A 114 9.80 6.65 -13.53
C GLN A 114 8.87 7.63 -12.78
N THR A 115 8.04 7.14 -11.86
CA THR A 115 6.93 7.89 -11.24
C THR A 115 5.89 8.39 -12.26
N LYS A 116 5.78 7.75 -13.45
CA LYS A 116 4.91 8.11 -14.57
C LYS A 116 3.99 6.95 -14.95
N SER A 117 2.70 7.23 -15.13
CA SER A 117 1.68 6.22 -15.43
C SER A 117 1.94 5.47 -16.74
N ASP A 118 2.35 6.16 -17.81
CA ASP A 118 2.61 5.54 -19.12
C ASP A 118 3.82 4.60 -19.06
N ALA A 119 4.93 5.02 -18.44
CA ALA A 119 6.10 4.18 -18.26
C ALA A 119 5.78 2.94 -17.41
N ALA A 120 4.98 3.12 -16.36
CA ALA A 120 4.53 2.04 -15.49
C ALA A 120 3.62 1.04 -16.21
N ARG A 121 2.65 1.51 -17.01
CA ARG A 121 1.81 0.62 -17.84
C ARG A 121 2.63 -0.15 -18.86
N ALA A 122 3.57 0.51 -19.54
CA ALA A 122 4.44 -0.14 -20.53
C ALA A 122 5.31 -1.24 -19.90
N SER A 123 5.94 -0.96 -18.75
CA SER A 123 6.76 -1.95 -18.03
C SER A 123 5.92 -3.08 -17.45
N ALA A 124 4.75 -2.82 -16.85
CA ALA A 124 3.84 -3.84 -16.35
C ALA A 124 3.33 -4.76 -17.49
N LYS A 125 2.93 -4.16 -18.62
CA LYS A 125 2.52 -4.92 -19.80
C LYS A 125 3.62 -5.86 -20.29
N ARG A 126 4.86 -5.38 -20.38
CA ARG A 126 6.01 -6.23 -20.75
C ARG A 126 6.18 -7.39 -19.76
N MET A 127 6.13 -7.12 -18.45
CA MET A 127 6.27 -8.16 -17.43
C MET A 127 5.18 -9.22 -17.52
N ILE A 128 3.95 -8.83 -17.82
CA ILE A 128 2.83 -9.78 -18.01
C ILE A 128 2.99 -10.56 -19.31
N GLU A 129 3.15 -9.88 -20.45
CA GLU A 129 3.06 -10.51 -21.77
C GLU A 129 4.33 -11.25 -22.19
N LYS A 130 5.51 -10.78 -21.75
CA LYS A 130 6.80 -11.33 -22.18
C LYS A 130 7.50 -12.13 -21.10
N ASP A 131 7.44 -11.67 -19.87
CA ASP A 131 8.16 -12.31 -18.77
C ASP A 131 7.28 -13.31 -18.00
N GLY A 132 5.98 -13.34 -18.25
CA GLY A 132 5.04 -14.29 -17.64
C GLY A 132 4.69 -13.99 -16.19
N ALA A 133 4.74 -12.71 -15.76
CA ALA A 133 4.38 -12.34 -14.40
C ALA A 133 2.90 -12.64 -14.11
N ILE A 134 2.63 -13.30 -12.98
CA ILE A 134 1.28 -13.67 -12.53
C ILE A 134 0.70 -12.66 -11.55
N MET A 135 1.52 -11.79 -11.02
CA MET A 135 1.14 -10.66 -10.18
C MET A 135 2.07 -9.49 -10.46
N ILE A 136 1.56 -8.28 -10.32
CA ILE A 136 2.34 -7.05 -10.36
C ILE A 136 2.24 -6.39 -8.99
N THR A 137 3.34 -5.88 -8.49
CA THR A 137 3.37 -5.06 -7.26
C THR A 137 4.30 -3.87 -7.44
N GLY A 138 4.18 -2.87 -6.55
CA GLY A 138 4.89 -1.60 -6.62
C GLY A 138 3.93 -0.43 -6.77
N GLY A 139 4.37 0.60 -7.46
CA GLY A 139 3.53 1.76 -7.72
C GLY A 139 3.49 2.76 -6.57
N SER A 140 4.63 3.34 -6.18
CA SER A 140 4.73 4.36 -5.14
C SER A 140 3.88 5.61 -5.43
N SER A 141 3.71 5.98 -6.68
CA SER A 141 2.79 7.04 -7.09
C SER A 141 1.36 6.51 -7.21
N SER A 142 0.39 7.18 -6.61
CA SER A 142 -1.02 6.77 -6.69
C SER A 142 -1.58 6.87 -8.11
N GLY A 143 -1.12 7.82 -8.93
CA GLY A 143 -1.48 7.87 -10.36
C GLY A 143 -0.95 6.65 -11.12
N VAL A 144 0.27 6.19 -10.78
CA VAL A 144 0.83 4.94 -11.32
C VAL A 144 -0.01 3.73 -10.86
N ALA A 145 -0.35 3.66 -9.58
CA ALA A 145 -1.12 2.54 -9.03
C ALA A 145 -2.50 2.41 -9.71
N VAL A 146 -3.24 3.50 -9.87
CA VAL A 146 -4.53 3.52 -10.59
C VAL A 146 -4.38 3.01 -12.02
N ALA A 147 -3.35 3.47 -12.74
CA ALA A 147 -3.10 3.07 -14.12
C ALA A 147 -2.71 1.58 -14.25
N VAL A 148 -1.85 1.08 -13.34
CA VAL A 148 -1.38 -0.32 -13.36
C VAL A 148 -2.47 -1.28 -12.90
N GLN A 149 -3.27 -0.93 -11.88
CA GLN A 149 -4.36 -1.82 -11.45
C GLN A 149 -5.46 -1.96 -12.52
N SER A 150 -5.74 -0.90 -13.32
CA SER A 150 -6.63 -1.02 -14.47
C SER A 150 -6.07 -1.99 -15.52
N LEU A 151 -4.77 -1.89 -15.84
CA LEU A 151 -4.10 -2.84 -16.75
C LEU A 151 -4.16 -4.27 -16.20
N CYS A 152 -3.92 -4.45 -14.90
CA CYS A 152 -3.96 -5.77 -14.27
C CYS A 152 -5.36 -6.38 -14.29
N GLN A 153 -6.41 -5.57 -14.08
CA GLN A 153 -7.80 -6.00 -14.25
C GLN A 153 -8.08 -6.46 -15.68
N GLU A 154 -7.68 -5.69 -16.70
CA GLU A 154 -7.81 -6.01 -18.10
C GLU A 154 -7.06 -7.30 -18.49
N ALA A 155 -5.90 -7.53 -17.88
CA ALA A 155 -5.04 -8.68 -18.15
C ALA A 155 -5.36 -9.93 -17.31
N GLY A 156 -6.27 -9.85 -16.33
CA GLY A 156 -6.55 -10.95 -15.41
C GLY A 156 -5.38 -11.28 -14.47
N VAL A 157 -4.62 -10.28 -14.02
CA VAL A 157 -3.44 -10.41 -13.15
C VAL A 157 -3.68 -9.64 -11.86
N ILE A 158 -3.25 -10.18 -10.71
CA ILE A 158 -3.38 -9.49 -9.42
C ILE A 158 -2.41 -8.31 -9.34
N PHE A 159 -2.91 -7.17 -8.86
CA PHE A 159 -2.11 -6.01 -8.50
C PHE A 159 -2.08 -5.85 -6.97
N MET A 160 -0.88 -6.00 -6.39
CA MET A 160 -0.64 -5.74 -4.97
C MET A 160 -0.02 -4.36 -4.83
N ALA A 161 -0.85 -3.33 -4.62
CA ALA A 161 -0.41 -1.95 -4.54
C ALA A 161 0.58 -1.74 -3.39
N GLY A 162 1.82 -1.36 -3.69
CA GLY A 162 2.88 -1.10 -2.70
C GLY A 162 2.65 0.20 -1.93
N LEU A 163 3.60 1.12 -2.00
CA LEU A 163 3.48 2.44 -1.40
C LEU A 163 2.54 3.35 -2.22
N THR A 164 1.24 3.22 -2.06
CA THR A 164 0.24 4.09 -2.72
C THR A 164 -0.80 4.53 -1.70
N HIS A 165 -1.10 5.83 -1.63
CA HIS A 165 -1.77 6.42 -0.48
C HIS A 165 -3.05 7.20 -0.81
N SER A 166 -3.36 7.53 -2.10
CA SER A 166 -4.63 8.19 -2.46
C SER A 166 -5.84 7.35 -2.04
N ASN A 167 -6.92 8.01 -1.64
CA ASN A 167 -8.22 7.38 -1.45
C ASN A 167 -8.70 6.68 -2.72
N ASP A 168 -8.36 7.21 -3.89
CA ASP A 168 -8.85 6.76 -5.19
C ASP A 168 -8.52 5.28 -5.48
N THR A 169 -7.33 4.81 -5.04
CA THR A 169 -6.84 3.45 -5.36
C THR A 169 -7.78 2.33 -4.89
N THR A 170 -8.36 2.46 -3.70
CA THR A 170 -9.34 1.51 -3.14
C THR A 170 -10.72 2.17 -2.93
N GLY A 171 -10.92 3.36 -3.53
CA GLY A 171 -12.16 4.11 -3.62
C GLY A 171 -12.73 4.08 -5.04
N LYS A 172 -12.89 5.26 -5.65
CA LYS A 172 -13.54 5.41 -6.97
C LYS A 172 -12.87 4.63 -8.11
N ASP A 173 -11.55 4.39 -8.01
CA ASP A 173 -10.77 3.68 -9.03
C ASP A 173 -10.45 2.23 -8.64
N LYS A 174 -11.07 1.69 -7.57
CA LYS A 174 -10.84 0.31 -7.14
C LYS A 174 -11.17 -0.70 -8.24
N ARG A 175 -10.45 -1.82 -8.23
CA ARG A 175 -10.62 -2.94 -9.17
C ARG A 175 -10.58 -4.26 -8.42
N LYS A 176 -11.32 -5.25 -8.93
CA LYS A 176 -11.40 -6.59 -8.33
C LYS A 176 -10.02 -7.27 -8.21
N HIS A 177 -9.11 -7.00 -9.13
CA HIS A 177 -7.75 -7.53 -9.12
C HIS A 177 -6.76 -6.69 -8.29
N GLY A 178 -7.18 -5.56 -7.68
CA GLY A 178 -6.33 -4.65 -6.93
C GLY A 178 -6.49 -4.79 -5.43
N PHE A 179 -5.36 -4.93 -4.69
CA PHE A 179 -5.31 -4.97 -3.22
C PHE A 179 -4.30 -3.96 -2.69
N ARG A 180 -4.57 -3.32 -1.55
CA ARG A 180 -3.67 -2.36 -0.94
C ARG A 180 -3.47 -2.59 0.56
N HIS A 181 -2.22 -2.90 0.95
CA HIS A 181 -1.83 -2.97 2.36
C HIS A 181 -1.58 -1.60 2.97
N PHE A 182 -1.04 -0.64 2.20
CA PHE A 182 -0.73 0.71 2.69
C PHE A 182 -2.00 1.45 3.10
N PHE A 183 -1.94 2.27 4.14
CA PHE A 183 -3.06 3.12 4.55
C PHE A 183 -3.35 4.21 3.51
N ASN A 184 -4.47 4.90 3.64
CA ASN A 184 -4.86 5.95 2.69
C ASN A 184 -4.96 7.32 3.35
N THR A 185 -5.25 8.34 2.54
CA THR A 185 -5.30 9.72 3.01
C THR A 185 -6.45 9.99 3.97
N GLU A 186 -7.56 9.28 3.87
CA GLU A 186 -8.67 9.37 4.84
C GLU A 186 -8.20 8.91 6.22
N MET A 187 -7.47 7.79 6.27
CA MET A 187 -6.87 7.30 7.53
C MET A 187 -5.83 8.28 8.07
N THR A 188 -5.06 8.96 7.20
CA THR A 188 -4.15 10.04 7.63
C THR A 188 -4.90 11.17 8.31
N GLY A 189 -5.96 11.68 7.68
CA GLY A 189 -6.76 12.75 8.25
C GLY A 189 -7.35 12.38 9.61
N ALA A 190 -7.92 11.18 9.71
CA ALA A 190 -8.50 10.66 10.95
C ALA A 190 -7.48 10.46 12.08
N ALA A 191 -6.26 10.01 11.73
CA ALA A 191 -5.20 9.79 12.71
C ALA A 191 -4.49 11.09 13.12
N LEU A 192 -4.11 11.90 12.14
CA LEU A 192 -3.24 13.07 12.36
C LEU A 192 -4.01 14.29 12.84
N GLY A 193 -5.23 14.54 12.35
CA GLY A 193 -6.02 15.73 12.68
C GLY A 193 -6.18 15.97 14.16
N PRO A 194 -6.64 14.98 14.96
CA PRO A 194 -6.77 15.15 16.42
C PRO A 194 -5.44 15.42 17.15
N VAL A 195 -4.33 14.85 16.64
CA VAL A 195 -3.00 15.10 17.20
C VAL A 195 -2.56 16.54 16.94
N LEU A 196 -2.78 17.04 15.73
CA LEU A 196 -2.45 18.43 15.36
C LEU A 196 -3.30 19.44 16.18
N GLU A 197 -4.58 19.16 16.39
CA GLU A 197 -5.44 20.01 17.24
C GLU A 197 -4.94 20.03 18.68
N LYS A 198 -4.59 18.88 19.24
CA LYS A 198 -4.06 18.75 20.58
C LYS A 198 -2.74 19.50 20.77
N GLU A 199 -1.82 19.41 19.79
CA GLU A 199 -0.47 19.98 19.87
C GLU A 199 -0.44 21.47 19.54
N PHE A 200 -1.23 21.91 18.56
CA PHE A 200 -1.17 23.28 18.03
C PHE A 200 -2.38 24.13 18.45
N GLY A 201 -3.44 23.50 18.97
CA GLY A 201 -4.69 24.15 19.34
C GLY A 201 -5.65 24.32 18.17
N LYS A 202 -6.84 24.84 18.50
CA LYS A 202 -7.87 25.29 17.56
C LYS A 202 -7.49 26.65 16.96
N ASP A 203 -8.31 27.18 16.09
CA ASP A 203 -8.17 28.52 15.49
C ASP A 203 -6.86 28.73 14.72
N ARG A 204 -6.31 27.66 14.11
CA ARG A 204 -5.18 27.75 13.19
C ARG A 204 -5.65 28.12 11.79
N VAL A 205 -4.76 28.76 11.04
CA VAL A 205 -4.98 29.14 9.65
C VAL A 205 -3.93 28.45 8.79
N ALA A 206 -4.37 27.46 8.01
CA ALA A 206 -3.51 26.62 7.19
C ALA A 206 -3.37 27.15 5.76
N TYR A 207 -2.17 27.05 5.22
CA TYR A 207 -1.85 27.21 3.80
C TYR A 207 -1.34 25.86 3.28
N HIS A 208 -1.91 25.36 2.19
CA HIS A 208 -1.53 24.07 1.62
C HIS A 208 -0.69 24.27 0.36
N LEU A 209 0.45 23.60 0.29
CA LEU A 209 1.18 23.35 -0.95
C LEU A 209 1.01 21.88 -1.31
N THR A 210 0.53 21.63 -2.52
CA THR A 210 -0.01 20.31 -2.88
C THR A 210 0.51 19.87 -4.23
N ALA A 211 1.15 18.71 -4.28
CA ALA A 211 1.59 18.08 -5.52
C ALA A 211 0.41 17.83 -6.45
N ASP A 212 0.51 18.30 -7.71
CA ASP A 212 -0.61 18.35 -8.65
C ASP A 212 -0.86 16.99 -9.33
N TYR A 213 -1.31 16.03 -8.55
CA TYR A 213 -1.77 14.71 -9.02
C TYR A 213 -2.68 14.05 -7.98
N THR A 214 -3.29 12.91 -8.32
CA THR A 214 -4.37 12.27 -7.54
C THR A 214 -4.06 12.09 -6.04
N TRP A 215 -2.81 11.74 -5.67
CA TRP A 215 -2.45 11.64 -4.26
C TRP A 215 -2.47 12.99 -3.55
N GLY A 216 -1.85 14.01 -4.14
CA GLY A 216 -1.79 15.33 -3.53
C GLY A 216 -3.18 15.89 -3.28
N TRP A 217 -4.08 15.76 -4.27
CA TRP A 217 -5.48 16.20 -4.14
C TRP A 217 -6.20 15.46 -3.01
N SER A 218 -6.09 14.13 -2.99
CA SER A 218 -6.70 13.29 -1.95
C SER A 218 -6.14 13.60 -0.56
N GLN A 219 -4.81 13.84 -0.43
CA GLN A 219 -4.19 14.17 0.84
C GLN A 219 -4.64 15.54 1.36
N GLU A 220 -4.67 16.56 0.49
CA GLU A 220 -5.17 17.88 0.84
C GLU A 220 -6.62 17.82 1.31
N GLU A 221 -7.50 17.18 0.53
CA GLU A 221 -8.91 17.05 0.86
C GLU A 221 -9.10 16.40 2.23
N SER A 222 -8.42 15.28 2.47
CA SER A 222 -8.54 14.54 3.72
C SER A 222 -8.02 15.33 4.92
N ILE A 223 -6.82 15.91 4.86
CA ILE A 223 -6.28 16.66 6.01
C ILE A 223 -7.09 17.93 6.29
N LYS A 224 -7.58 18.63 5.26
CA LYS A 224 -8.50 19.77 5.41
C LYS A 224 -9.79 19.37 6.11
N LYS A 225 -10.45 18.30 5.63
CA LYS A 225 -11.69 17.77 6.22
C LYS A 225 -11.57 17.61 7.73
N TYR A 226 -10.50 16.96 8.18
CA TYR A 226 -10.33 16.66 9.61
C TYR A 226 -9.87 17.87 10.42
N THR A 227 -8.97 18.70 9.92
CA THR A 227 -8.51 19.88 10.64
C THR A 227 -9.57 20.98 10.69
N GLU A 228 -10.35 21.19 9.62
CA GLU A 228 -11.45 22.16 9.60
C GLU A 228 -12.59 21.73 10.54
N ALA A 229 -12.91 20.43 10.62
CA ALA A 229 -13.87 19.91 11.58
C ALA A 229 -13.45 20.14 13.03
N LEU A 230 -12.14 20.31 13.29
CA LEU A 230 -11.55 20.59 14.60
C LEU A 230 -11.31 22.10 14.85
N GLY A 231 -11.74 22.97 13.94
CA GLY A 231 -11.73 24.43 14.12
C GLY A 231 -10.63 25.17 13.37
N TRP A 232 -9.81 24.51 12.56
CA TRP A 232 -8.86 25.19 11.68
C TRP A 232 -9.57 25.84 10.50
N LYS A 233 -8.89 26.80 9.85
CA LYS A 233 -9.34 27.43 8.61
C LYS A 233 -8.31 27.23 7.52
N THR A 234 -8.73 27.03 6.29
CA THR A 234 -7.85 27.01 5.12
C THR A 234 -7.81 28.40 4.49
N GLN A 235 -6.62 29.04 4.49
CA GLN A 235 -6.37 30.30 3.81
C GLN A 235 -6.25 30.14 2.30
N ALA A 236 -5.48 29.12 1.89
CA ALA A 236 -5.28 28.80 0.48
C ALA A 236 -4.80 27.34 0.29
N ALA A 237 -5.01 26.82 -0.91
CA ALA A 237 -4.46 25.58 -1.37
C ALA A 237 -3.90 25.77 -2.78
N VAL A 238 -2.60 25.60 -2.93
CA VAL A 238 -1.87 25.88 -4.19
C VAL A 238 -1.25 24.60 -4.73
N ARG A 239 -1.48 24.35 -6.02
CA ARG A 239 -0.92 23.20 -6.73
C ARG A 239 0.51 23.46 -7.15
N THR A 240 1.36 22.45 -6.99
CA THR A 240 2.76 22.47 -7.42
C THR A 240 3.04 21.28 -8.35
N PRO A 241 3.85 21.45 -9.41
CA PRO A 241 4.19 20.35 -10.29
C PRO A 241 4.89 19.20 -9.53
N LEU A 242 4.55 17.95 -9.84
CA LEU A 242 5.27 16.77 -9.33
C LEU A 242 6.69 16.74 -9.89
N GLY A 243 7.68 16.59 -9.03
CA GLY A 243 9.10 16.58 -9.38
C GLY A 243 9.72 17.98 -9.46
N ALA A 244 9.10 19.00 -8.85
CA ALA A 244 9.64 20.35 -8.79
C ALA A 244 10.94 20.40 -7.96
N GLY A 245 11.96 21.07 -8.49
CA GLY A 245 13.21 21.30 -7.75
C GLY A 245 13.20 22.60 -6.94
N ASP A 246 12.43 23.58 -7.37
CA ASP A 246 12.32 24.93 -6.78
C ASP A 246 10.87 25.22 -6.37
N PHE A 247 10.68 25.50 -5.09
CA PHE A 247 9.41 25.85 -4.47
C PHE A 247 9.34 27.31 -4.02
N SER A 248 10.35 28.12 -4.28
CA SER A 248 10.45 29.51 -3.81
C SER A 248 9.25 30.37 -4.20
N GLN A 249 8.77 30.24 -5.44
CA GLN A 249 7.61 30.96 -5.96
C GLN A 249 6.29 30.56 -5.25
N TYR A 250 6.21 29.36 -4.68
CA TYR A 250 5.05 28.87 -3.93
C TYR A 250 5.14 29.19 -2.45
N ILE A 251 6.35 29.27 -1.89
CA ILE A 251 6.61 29.58 -0.48
C ILE A 251 6.49 31.11 -0.20
N THR A 252 6.94 31.94 -1.15
CA THR A 252 6.89 33.41 -0.97
C THR A 252 5.49 33.92 -0.64
N PRO A 253 4.39 33.51 -1.28
CA PRO A 253 3.03 33.91 -0.90
C PRO A 253 2.64 33.48 0.51
N VAL A 254 3.15 32.35 1.02
CA VAL A 254 2.86 31.89 2.39
C VAL A 254 3.31 32.88 3.43
N LEU A 255 4.47 33.53 3.20
CA LEU A 255 5.02 34.53 4.12
C LEU A 255 4.07 35.71 4.40
N ASN A 256 3.23 36.06 3.44
CA ASN A 256 2.34 37.23 3.51
C ASN A 256 0.84 36.86 3.55
N SER A 257 0.52 35.56 3.66
CA SER A 257 -0.86 35.08 3.60
C SER A 257 -1.67 35.29 4.88
N GLY A 258 -1.01 35.52 6.01
CA GLY A 258 -1.65 35.50 7.32
C GLY A 258 -1.87 34.08 7.89
N ALA A 259 -1.51 33.04 7.16
CA ALA A 259 -1.50 31.68 7.68
C ALA A 259 -0.41 31.49 8.75
N ASP A 260 -0.68 30.63 9.71
CA ASP A 260 0.25 30.26 10.79
C ASP A 260 0.60 28.76 10.76
N VAL A 261 0.11 28.02 9.75
CA VAL A 261 0.47 26.64 9.47
C VAL A 261 0.71 26.46 7.95
N LEU A 262 1.82 25.83 7.60
CA LEU A 262 2.07 25.33 6.23
C LEU A 262 1.89 23.81 6.22
N VAL A 263 0.97 23.31 5.40
CA VAL A 263 0.78 21.88 5.17
C VAL A 263 1.41 21.51 3.83
N LEU A 264 2.46 20.69 3.87
CA LEU A 264 3.15 20.20 2.68
C LEU A 264 2.58 18.84 2.28
N ASN A 265 1.61 18.85 1.36
CA ASN A 265 1.07 17.64 0.74
C ASN A 265 2.03 17.19 -0.38
N HIS A 266 3.30 16.99 -0.01
CA HIS A 266 4.41 16.55 -0.85
C HIS A 266 5.00 15.26 -0.31
N TYR A 267 5.61 14.46 -1.20
CA TYR A 267 6.28 13.20 -0.85
C TYR A 267 7.62 13.06 -1.60
N GLY A 268 8.52 12.21 -1.09
CA GLY A 268 9.83 11.98 -1.71
C GLY A 268 10.65 13.25 -1.82
N LYS A 269 11.29 13.46 -2.96
CA LYS A 269 12.15 14.63 -3.21
C LYS A 269 11.40 15.96 -3.17
N ASP A 270 10.15 15.98 -3.56
CA ASP A 270 9.34 17.22 -3.50
C ASP A 270 9.17 17.69 -2.05
N MET A 271 8.93 16.77 -1.11
CA MET A 271 8.86 17.11 0.31
C MET A 271 10.22 17.60 0.84
N VAL A 272 11.29 16.91 0.51
CA VAL A 272 12.65 17.30 0.96
C VAL A 272 12.96 18.73 0.49
N ASN A 273 12.70 19.03 -0.79
CA ASN A 273 12.97 20.34 -1.37
C ASN A 273 12.07 21.43 -0.78
N SER A 274 10.76 21.20 -0.74
CA SER A 274 9.79 22.20 -0.26
C SER A 274 9.96 22.50 1.23
N LEU A 275 10.21 21.48 2.06
CA LEU A 275 10.48 21.66 3.50
C LEU A 275 11.80 22.41 3.73
N THR A 276 12.86 22.03 3.05
CA THR A 276 14.17 22.69 3.17
C THR A 276 14.06 24.17 2.80
N GLN A 277 13.40 24.48 1.68
CA GLN A 277 13.19 25.85 1.25
C GLN A 277 12.26 26.61 2.18
N ALA A 278 11.18 26.01 2.70
CA ALA A 278 10.30 26.64 3.68
C ALA A 278 11.04 27.06 4.96
N VAL A 279 11.96 26.24 5.43
CA VAL A 279 12.83 26.56 6.58
C VAL A 279 13.84 27.66 6.22
N GLN A 280 14.48 27.61 5.04
CA GLN A 280 15.41 28.63 4.56
C GLN A 280 14.74 30.01 4.40
N PHE A 281 13.45 30.03 4.03
CA PHE A 281 12.66 31.27 3.98
C PHE A 281 12.22 31.80 5.36
N GLY A 282 12.65 31.15 6.45
CA GLY A 282 12.40 31.59 7.82
C GLY A 282 10.98 31.29 8.34
N LEU A 283 10.21 30.44 7.67
CA LEU A 283 8.84 30.11 8.13
C LEU A 283 8.82 29.50 9.53
N ARG A 284 9.83 28.69 9.86
CA ARG A 284 9.93 28.06 11.19
C ARG A 284 10.03 29.07 12.35
N ASP A 285 10.70 30.20 12.12
CA ASP A 285 10.96 31.21 13.14
C ASP A 285 9.89 32.31 13.17
N LYS A 286 8.92 32.23 12.26
CA LYS A 286 7.88 33.24 12.12
C LYS A 286 6.82 33.11 13.22
N VAL A 287 6.33 34.25 13.68
CA VAL A 287 5.17 34.38 14.59
C VAL A 287 4.05 35.12 13.85
N VAL A 288 2.87 34.56 13.81
CA VAL A 288 1.67 35.13 13.16
C VAL A 288 0.58 35.24 14.23
N ASN A 289 0.06 36.46 14.44
CA ASN A 289 -0.99 36.70 15.43
C ASN A 289 -0.68 36.14 16.84
N GLY A 290 0.59 36.21 17.26
CA GLY A 290 1.06 35.69 18.54
C GLY A 290 1.25 34.17 18.60
N LYS A 291 1.07 33.46 17.50
CA LYS A 291 1.26 32.01 17.38
C LYS A 291 2.54 31.67 16.61
N GLN A 292 3.33 30.77 17.14
CA GLN A 292 4.48 30.19 16.42
C GLN A 292 4.01 29.48 15.17
N PHE A 293 4.64 29.79 14.03
CA PHE A 293 4.35 29.16 12.75
C PHE A 293 4.69 27.66 12.79
N GLN A 294 3.82 26.82 12.23
CA GLN A 294 4.00 25.37 12.19
C GLN A 294 4.13 24.88 10.77
N ILE A 295 4.88 23.80 10.58
CA ILE A 295 4.94 23.06 9.30
C ILE A 295 4.48 21.63 9.59
N VAL A 296 3.62 21.09 8.73
CA VAL A 296 3.06 19.75 8.82
C VAL A 296 3.36 19.00 7.52
N VAL A 297 3.83 17.77 7.63
CA VAL A 297 4.05 16.85 6.51
C VAL A 297 3.16 15.63 6.70
N PRO A 298 1.94 15.59 6.15
CA PRO A 298 0.92 14.59 6.48
C PRO A 298 1.36 13.14 6.29
N LEU A 299 2.17 12.85 5.26
CA LEU A 299 2.77 11.53 5.04
C LEU A 299 4.29 11.63 5.15
N PHE A 300 4.88 10.88 6.08
CA PHE A 300 6.31 10.95 6.39
C PHE A 300 6.99 9.58 6.25
N SER A 301 8.22 9.56 5.76
CA SER A 301 9.06 8.36 5.73
C SER A 301 10.45 8.61 6.31
N ARG A 302 11.13 7.52 6.70
CA ARG A 302 12.54 7.57 7.11
C ARG A 302 13.44 8.16 6.02
N LEU A 303 13.19 7.82 4.76
CA LEU A 303 13.97 8.30 3.61
C LEU A 303 13.81 9.82 3.41
N MET A 304 12.58 10.32 3.51
CA MET A 304 12.30 11.74 3.47
C MET A 304 12.97 12.48 4.65
N ALA A 305 12.92 11.89 5.84
CA ALA A 305 13.57 12.45 7.02
C ALA A 305 15.10 12.54 6.83
N GLN A 306 15.72 11.51 6.27
CA GLN A 306 17.15 11.54 5.94
C GLN A 306 17.49 12.62 4.91
N GLY A 307 16.69 12.74 3.85
CA GLY A 307 16.90 13.75 2.82
C GLY A 307 16.76 15.19 3.34
N ALA A 308 15.84 15.44 4.25
CA ALA A 308 15.61 16.77 4.83
C ALA A 308 16.54 17.11 6.02
N GLY A 309 17.16 16.10 6.63
CA GLY A 309 18.10 16.27 7.74
C GLY A 309 17.45 17.00 8.93
N ASP A 310 18.16 17.99 9.50
CA ASP A 310 17.68 18.75 10.67
C ASP A 310 16.38 19.54 10.42
N ASN A 311 15.99 19.75 9.17
CA ASN A 311 14.76 20.45 8.84
C ASN A 311 13.50 19.72 9.30
N ILE A 312 13.57 18.41 9.61
CA ILE A 312 12.41 17.64 10.08
C ILE A 312 12.12 17.79 11.58
N LYS A 313 13.04 18.35 12.37
CA LYS A 313 12.89 18.43 13.83
C LYS A 313 11.58 19.08 14.23
N GLY A 314 10.82 18.41 15.09
CA GLY A 314 9.53 18.88 15.59
C GLY A 314 8.34 18.77 14.63
N ILE A 315 8.52 18.38 13.38
CA ILE A 315 7.47 18.30 12.36
C ILE A 315 6.63 17.03 12.56
N PHE A 316 5.30 17.19 12.56
CA PHE A 316 4.34 16.09 12.67
C PHE A 316 3.93 15.54 11.30
N GLY A 317 3.66 14.24 11.28
CA GLY A 317 3.09 13.52 10.15
C GLY A 317 2.64 12.12 10.54
N SER A 318 2.10 11.38 9.57
CA SER A 318 1.73 9.98 9.74
C SER A 318 2.65 9.06 8.95
N THR A 319 2.74 7.80 9.35
CA THR A 319 3.48 6.76 8.63
C THR A 319 2.81 5.41 8.76
N ASN A 320 2.96 4.57 7.73
CA ASN A 320 2.38 3.23 7.73
C ASN A 320 3.06 2.28 8.74
N TRP A 321 4.35 2.47 8.94
CA TRP A 321 5.21 1.64 9.78
C TRP A 321 6.51 2.38 10.09
N ASN A 322 7.14 2.06 11.21
CA ASN A 322 8.44 2.61 11.59
C ASN A 322 9.36 1.51 12.12
N TRP A 323 10.61 1.53 11.72
CA TRP A 323 11.61 0.54 12.12
C TRP A 323 11.89 0.49 13.64
N SER A 324 11.54 1.55 14.37
CA SER A 324 11.73 1.64 15.82
C SER A 324 10.61 0.96 16.63
N LEU A 325 9.59 0.36 15.98
CA LEU A 325 8.55 -0.39 16.66
C LEU A 325 9.14 -1.62 17.37
N ASP A 326 8.61 -1.91 18.57
CA ASP A 326 9.17 -2.91 19.49
C ASP A 326 8.44 -4.26 19.46
N ASP A 327 7.47 -4.44 18.57
CA ASP A 327 6.76 -5.70 18.38
C ASP A 327 7.64 -6.78 17.69
N VAL A 328 7.23 -8.03 17.81
CA VAL A 328 7.99 -9.18 17.32
C VAL A 328 8.18 -9.15 15.81
N GLY A 329 7.15 -8.76 15.05
CA GLY A 329 7.21 -8.67 13.59
C GLY A 329 8.16 -7.59 13.12
N SER A 330 8.04 -6.38 13.68
CA SER A 330 8.94 -5.28 13.36
C SER A 330 10.41 -5.62 13.65
N LYS A 331 10.70 -6.21 14.81
CA LYS A 331 12.05 -6.67 15.16
C LYS A 331 12.58 -7.72 14.18
N ALA A 332 11.76 -8.68 13.80
CA ALA A 332 12.15 -9.71 12.84
C ALA A 332 12.50 -9.11 11.47
N PHE A 333 11.68 -8.19 10.98
CA PHE A 333 11.92 -7.53 9.69
C PHE A 333 13.16 -6.62 9.72
N VAL A 334 13.31 -5.79 10.74
CA VAL A 334 14.48 -4.92 10.93
C VAL A 334 15.77 -5.74 10.98
N LYS A 335 15.76 -6.88 11.70
CA LYS A 335 16.90 -7.78 11.77
C LYS A 335 17.28 -8.36 10.41
N SER A 336 16.31 -8.94 9.69
CA SER A 336 16.54 -9.55 8.37
C SER A 336 16.99 -8.53 7.33
N PHE A 337 16.29 -7.41 7.24
CA PHE A 337 16.62 -6.34 6.29
C PHE A 337 17.98 -5.70 6.62
N GLY A 338 18.23 -5.45 7.89
CA GLY A 338 19.50 -4.89 8.36
C GLY A 338 20.70 -5.83 8.12
N ALA A 339 20.51 -7.15 8.29
CA ALA A 339 21.53 -8.14 7.98
C ALA A 339 21.86 -8.19 6.48
N GLU A 340 20.89 -8.01 5.61
CA GLU A 340 21.07 -8.05 4.15
C GLU A 340 21.65 -6.74 3.60
N TYR A 341 21.21 -5.57 4.12
CA TYR A 341 21.49 -4.28 3.50
C TYR A 341 22.30 -3.29 4.38
N GLY A 342 22.55 -3.59 5.65
CA GLY A 342 23.37 -2.78 6.54
C GLY A 342 22.70 -1.54 7.14
N PHE A 343 21.39 -1.37 6.97
CA PHE A 343 20.60 -0.24 7.51
C PHE A 343 19.14 -0.65 7.75
N PRO A 344 18.38 0.09 8.58
CA PRO A 344 17.00 -0.25 8.86
C PRO A 344 16.09 0.01 7.64
N PRO A 345 15.02 -0.80 7.44
CA PRO A 345 14.06 -0.61 6.36
C PRO A 345 13.21 0.66 6.54
N SER A 346 12.67 1.17 5.42
CA SER A 346 11.63 2.21 5.41
C SER A 346 10.21 1.61 5.49
N GLN A 347 9.20 2.47 5.64
CA GLN A 347 7.79 2.05 5.50
C GLN A 347 7.48 1.50 4.10
N ALA A 348 8.15 2.00 3.05
CA ALA A 348 8.03 1.50 1.69
C ALA A 348 8.55 0.06 1.59
N ALA A 349 9.75 -0.19 2.13
CA ALA A 349 10.31 -1.53 2.22
C ALA A 349 9.39 -2.49 2.98
N HIS A 350 8.89 -2.08 4.15
CA HIS A 350 8.01 -2.92 4.96
C HIS A 350 6.73 -3.30 4.19
N THR A 351 6.02 -2.31 3.64
CA THR A 351 4.76 -2.58 2.94
C THR A 351 4.96 -3.49 1.73
N CYS A 352 6.05 -3.30 0.98
CA CYS A 352 6.36 -4.10 -0.20
C CYS A 352 6.71 -5.55 0.14
N TYR A 353 7.49 -5.76 1.20
CA TYR A 353 7.77 -7.09 1.71
C TYR A 353 6.48 -7.80 2.15
N VAL A 354 5.64 -7.13 2.93
CA VAL A 354 4.33 -7.63 3.39
C VAL A 354 3.44 -8.00 2.21
N GLN A 355 3.32 -7.15 1.20
CA GLN A 355 2.50 -7.41 0.01
C GLN A 355 2.93 -8.68 -0.75
N ALA A 356 4.23 -8.89 -0.91
CA ALA A 356 4.73 -10.11 -1.56
C ALA A 356 4.40 -11.37 -0.76
N LEU A 357 4.53 -11.31 0.59
CA LEU A 357 4.16 -12.43 1.46
C LEU A 357 2.65 -12.69 1.45
N LEU A 358 1.82 -11.65 1.50
CA LEU A 358 0.36 -11.80 1.53
C LEU A 358 -0.16 -12.42 0.24
N TYR A 359 0.35 -12.01 -0.92
CA TYR A 359 0.02 -12.63 -2.19
C TYR A 359 0.42 -14.12 -2.21
N ALA A 360 1.66 -14.42 -1.84
CA ALA A 360 2.16 -15.78 -1.78
C ALA A 360 1.36 -16.65 -0.81
N ASN A 361 1.04 -16.13 0.37
CA ASN A 361 0.21 -16.82 1.38
C ASN A 361 -1.21 -17.08 0.87
N ALA A 362 -1.79 -16.13 0.15
CA ALA A 362 -3.11 -16.30 -0.46
C ALA A 362 -3.12 -17.40 -1.54
N CYS A 363 -2.05 -17.51 -2.34
CA CYS A 363 -1.90 -18.62 -3.28
C CYS A 363 -1.85 -19.97 -2.57
N GLU A 364 -1.10 -20.09 -1.47
CA GLU A 364 -1.04 -21.31 -0.66
C GLU A 364 -2.40 -21.65 -0.02
N MET A 365 -3.11 -20.65 0.51
CA MET A 365 -4.45 -20.82 1.09
C MET A 365 -5.48 -21.27 0.03
N ALA A 366 -5.43 -20.67 -1.14
CA ALA A 366 -6.31 -20.99 -2.27
C ALA A 366 -5.94 -22.32 -2.96
N GLY A 367 -4.72 -22.82 -2.75
CA GLY A 367 -4.20 -23.98 -3.48
C GLY A 367 -4.03 -23.75 -5.00
N THR A 368 -4.00 -22.50 -5.43
CA THR A 368 -3.95 -22.13 -6.86
C THR A 368 -3.31 -20.76 -7.07
N PHE A 369 -2.78 -20.53 -8.27
CA PHE A 369 -2.39 -19.21 -8.76
C PHE A 369 -3.51 -18.50 -9.56
N ASN A 370 -4.67 -19.15 -9.75
CA ASN A 370 -5.79 -18.53 -10.44
C ASN A 370 -6.23 -17.26 -9.73
N PRO A 371 -6.28 -16.10 -10.39
CA PRO A 371 -6.57 -14.83 -9.77
C PRO A 371 -7.87 -14.82 -8.96
N CYS A 372 -8.94 -15.43 -9.44
CA CYS A 372 -10.21 -15.44 -8.71
C CYS A 372 -10.13 -16.21 -7.39
N GLY A 373 -9.44 -17.35 -7.37
CA GLY A 373 -9.22 -18.09 -6.11
C GLY A 373 -8.31 -17.33 -5.14
N VAL A 374 -7.30 -16.62 -5.64
CA VAL A 374 -6.42 -15.77 -4.83
C VAL A 374 -7.18 -14.56 -4.26
N ILE A 375 -8.07 -13.94 -5.05
CA ILE A 375 -8.95 -12.84 -4.59
C ILE A 375 -9.85 -13.33 -3.45
N GLU A 376 -10.54 -14.47 -3.62
CA GLU A 376 -11.38 -15.06 -2.59
C GLU A 376 -10.62 -15.35 -1.29
N ALA A 377 -9.35 -15.77 -1.39
CA ALA A 377 -8.50 -16.00 -0.23
C ALA A 377 -8.03 -14.70 0.47
N LEU A 378 -7.95 -13.59 -0.26
CA LEU A 378 -7.55 -12.28 0.29
C LEU A 378 -8.73 -11.49 0.85
N GLU A 379 -9.94 -11.64 0.31
CA GLU A 379 -11.13 -10.94 0.78
C GLU A 379 -11.50 -11.36 2.20
N GLY A 380 -11.52 -10.40 3.11
CA GLY A 380 -11.78 -10.64 4.53
C GLY A 380 -10.63 -11.33 5.27
N PHE A 381 -9.46 -11.48 4.64
CA PHE A 381 -8.30 -12.12 5.28
C PHE A 381 -7.79 -11.29 6.45
N LYS A 382 -7.76 -11.92 7.62
CA LYS A 382 -7.27 -11.34 8.87
C LYS A 382 -5.92 -11.95 9.21
N PHE A 383 -4.98 -11.09 9.57
CA PHE A 383 -3.62 -11.51 9.92
C PHE A 383 -3.00 -10.60 10.99
N ASP A 384 -1.94 -11.09 11.62
CA ASP A 384 -1.18 -10.38 12.63
C ASP A 384 0.31 -10.78 12.57
N GLY A 385 1.13 -10.17 13.42
CA GLY A 385 2.55 -10.49 13.56
C GLY A 385 3.44 -9.87 12.48
N MET A 386 2.94 -8.88 11.74
CA MET A 386 3.67 -8.22 10.66
C MET A 386 4.03 -6.75 10.96
N GLY A 387 3.94 -6.33 12.23
CA GLY A 387 4.40 -5.01 12.67
C GLY A 387 3.35 -3.90 12.66
N ASN A 388 2.08 -4.21 12.40
CA ASN A 388 0.99 -3.24 12.43
C ASN A 388 -0.19 -3.66 13.32
N GLY A 389 0.01 -4.66 14.20
CA GLY A 389 -1.08 -5.26 14.95
C GLY A 389 -2.07 -6.05 14.08
N PRO A 390 -3.22 -6.43 14.64
CA PRO A 390 -4.27 -7.13 13.91
C PRO A 390 -4.73 -6.36 12.69
N THR A 391 -4.66 -7.00 11.53
CA THR A 391 -4.86 -6.36 10.23
C THR A 391 -5.88 -7.17 9.42
N GLU A 392 -6.65 -6.52 8.55
CA GLU A 392 -7.65 -7.15 7.71
C GLU A 392 -7.69 -6.52 6.33
N TYR A 393 -7.75 -7.34 5.27
CA TYR A 393 -8.21 -6.91 3.97
C TYR A 393 -9.73 -6.90 3.94
N ARG A 394 -10.34 -5.72 3.87
CA ARG A 394 -11.79 -5.61 3.74
C ARG A 394 -12.23 -6.08 2.35
N ALA A 395 -13.26 -6.96 2.30
CA ALA A 395 -13.72 -7.58 1.06
C ALA A 395 -14.37 -6.59 0.08
N GLU A 396 -15.00 -5.53 0.58
CA GLU A 396 -15.80 -4.60 -0.22
C GLU A 396 -14.96 -3.61 -1.04
N ASP A 397 -13.71 -3.38 -0.66
CA ASP A 397 -12.86 -2.39 -1.35
C ASP A 397 -11.39 -2.78 -1.43
N HIS A 398 -11.00 -3.94 -0.89
CA HIS A 398 -9.63 -4.46 -0.84
C HIS A 398 -8.63 -3.54 -0.15
N GLN A 399 -9.12 -2.64 0.73
CA GLN A 399 -8.29 -1.84 1.61
C GLN A 399 -7.92 -2.62 2.86
N CYS A 400 -6.65 -2.54 3.23
CA CYS A 400 -6.15 -3.10 4.48
C CYS A 400 -6.36 -2.10 5.62
N PHE A 401 -6.97 -2.55 6.72
CA PHE A 401 -7.17 -1.75 7.93
C PHE A 401 -6.32 -2.27 9.08
N LYS A 402 -5.65 -1.36 9.75
CA LYS A 402 -4.68 -1.59 10.82
C LYS A 402 -4.44 -0.32 11.63
N ASP A 403 -3.65 -0.42 12.68
CA ASP A 403 -3.20 0.75 13.43
C ASP A 403 -2.31 1.65 12.56
N ILE A 404 -2.44 2.97 12.77
CA ILE A 404 -1.69 3.99 12.04
C ILE A 404 -0.78 4.75 13.02
N LEU A 405 0.43 5.07 12.58
CA LEU A 405 1.40 5.76 13.40
C LEU A 405 1.38 7.26 13.12
N VAL A 406 1.32 8.06 14.18
CA VAL A 406 1.68 9.47 14.11
C VAL A 406 3.12 9.61 14.59
N VAL A 407 3.92 10.28 13.78
CA VAL A 407 5.35 10.51 14.03
C VAL A 407 5.65 12.00 14.15
N ARG A 408 6.74 12.28 14.87
CA ARG A 408 7.31 13.63 14.98
C ARG A 408 8.80 13.56 14.68
N GLY A 409 9.30 14.53 13.95
CA GLY A 409 10.73 14.70 13.71
C GLY A 409 11.51 14.75 15.03
N ASN A 410 12.49 13.87 15.18
CA ASN A 410 13.25 13.71 16.41
C ASN A 410 14.22 14.89 16.61
N GLU A 411 14.07 15.61 17.71
CA GLU A 411 14.91 16.76 18.03
C GLU A 411 16.34 16.36 18.50
N LYS A 412 16.46 15.12 19.02
CA LYS A 412 17.73 14.58 19.57
C LYS A 412 17.93 13.15 19.06
N PRO A 413 18.26 12.98 17.78
CA PRO A 413 18.46 11.66 17.20
C PRO A 413 19.68 10.95 17.82
N SER A 414 19.52 9.68 18.16
CA SER A 414 20.59 8.82 18.69
C SER A 414 21.47 8.23 17.58
N SER A 415 21.01 8.27 16.34
CA SER A 415 21.72 7.82 15.13
C SER A 415 21.21 8.53 13.88
N GLN A 416 21.92 8.40 12.77
CA GLN A 416 21.50 8.93 11.47
C GLN A 416 20.16 8.37 10.94
N PHE A 417 19.62 7.33 11.57
CA PHE A 417 18.33 6.71 11.21
C PHE A 417 17.22 7.02 12.20
N ASP A 418 17.55 7.47 13.42
CA ASP A 418 16.57 7.79 14.49
C ASP A 418 15.99 9.20 14.33
N LEU A 419 15.45 9.47 13.14
CA LEU A 419 15.00 10.80 12.75
C LEU A 419 13.51 11.03 13.00
N LEU A 420 12.72 9.97 13.19
CA LEU A 420 11.28 10.04 13.44
C LEU A 420 10.93 9.27 14.71
N LYS A 421 10.30 9.94 15.67
CA LYS A 421 9.71 9.32 16.86
C LYS A 421 8.25 8.99 16.62
N VAL A 422 7.84 7.76 16.93
CA VAL A 422 6.41 7.42 17.05
C VAL A 422 5.89 8.09 18.32
N VAL A 423 4.98 9.05 18.17
CA VAL A 423 4.37 9.80 19.28
C VAL A 423 2.99 9.27 19.63
N GLN A 424 2.33 8.60 18.70
CA GLN A 424 1.04 7.96 18.93
C GLN A 424 0.84 6.78 17.96
N ILE A 425 0.30 5.69 18.49
CA ILE A 425 -0.29 4.60 17.70
C ILE A 425 -1.79 4.82 17.75
N VAL A 426 -2.40 5.11 16.61
CA VAL A 426 -3.84 5.34 16.48
C VAL A 426 -4.51 4.03 16.13
N PRO A 427 -5.42 3.52 16.98
CA PRO A 427 -6.05 2.23 16.77
C PRO A 427 -6.85 2.16 15.48
N ARG A 428 -6.88 1.00 14.83
CA ARG A 428 -7.69 0.70 13.64
C ARG A 428 -9.12 1.24 13.75
N ALA A 429 -9.79 1.01 14.87
CA ALA A 429 -11.18 1.43 15.09
C ALA A 429 -11.41 2.95 14.98
N GLN A 430 -10.37 3.77 15.16
CA GLN A 430 -10.46 5.22 15.01
C GLN A 430 -10.31 5.67 13.54
N VAL A 431 -9.65 4.88 12.71
CA VAL A 431 -9.34 5.25 11.32
C VAL A 431 -10.16 4.47 10.29
N GLU A 432 -10.94 3.48 10.74
CA GLU A 432 -11.83 2.71 9.88
C GLU A 432 -13.05 3.53 9.47
N TYR A 433 -13.47 3.39 8.22
CA TYR A 433 -14.59 4.11 7.63
C TYR A 433 -15.48 3.14 6.81
N PRO A 434 -16.77 3.46 6.55
CA PRO A 434 -17.64 2.63 5.74
C PRO A 434 -17.12 2.46 4.30
N ALA A 435 -17.21 1.27 3.73
CA ALA A 435 -16.72 0.98 2.37
C ALA A 435 -17.37 1.87 1.29
N SER A 436 -18.60 2.33 1.52
CA SER A 436 -19.31 3.24 0.62
C SER A 436 -18.76 4.67 0.59
N MET A 437 -17.96 5.06 1.59
CA MET A 437 -17.48 6.45 1.74
C MET A 437 -16.68 6.94 0.54
N LEU A 438 -15.81 6.09 -0.02
CA LEU A 438 -14.88 6.47 -1.08
C LEU A 438 -15.38 6.11 -2.49
N GLY A 439 -16.60 5.63 -2.60
CA GLY A 439 -17.27 5.33 -3.87
C GLY A 439 -16.66 4.16 -4.65
N GLY A 440 -17.00 4.09 -5.95
CA GLY A 440 -16.51 3.06 -6.87
C GLY A 440 -17.12 1.67 -6.65
N GLU A 441 -16.90 0.79 -7.61
CA GLU A 441 -17.28 -0.62 -7.56
C GLU A 441 -16.08 -1.49 -7.90
N LEU A 442 -15.93 -2.63 -7.21
CA LEU A 442 -14.83 -3.57 -7.49
C LEU A 442 -14.97 -4.21 -8.87
N GLY A 443 -16.18 -4.41 -9.33
CA GLY A 443 -16.46 -5.22 -10.52
C GLY A 443 -16.38 -6.72 -10.22
N SER A 444 -16.14 -7.52 -11.26
CA SER A 444 -16.00 -8.97 -11.13
C SER A 444 -14.60 -9.44 -11.46
N CYS A 445 -14.25 -10.64 -11.00
CA CYS A 445 -12.97 -11.27 -11.35
C CYS A 445 -12.89 -11.63 -12.85
N ASN A 446 -14.02 -11.87 -13.48
CA ASN A 446 -14.13 -12.33 -14.87
C ASN A 446 -14.61 -11.21 -15.83
N ALA A 447 -14.48 -9.94 -15.44
CA ALA A 447 -14.95 -8.79 -16.23
C ALA A 447 -13.88 -8.29 -17.20
#